data_f057833a4e10e36c7f1183f30ddaffd2
#
_entry.id   f057833a4e10e36c7f1183f30ddaffd2
#
_cell.length_a   1.000
_cell.length_b   1.000
_cell.length_c   1.000
_cell.angle_alpha   90.00
_cell.angle_beta   90.00
_cell.angle_gamma   90.00
#
_symmetry.space_group_name_H-M   'P 1'
#
loop_
_entity.id
_entity.type
_entity.pdbx_description
1 polymer ?
#
loop_
_entity_poly.entity_id
_entity_poly.type
_entity_poly.pdbx_seq_one_letter_code
_entity_poly.pdbx_strand_id
1 'polypeptide(L)'
;MEGEDEDSDNPRAFNNAKIWKRMIIIVAGAFMNIVFGLMLMVITLLPMDCFNSTTISAFSPYSFTATTGLQQGDEIIEINDYDINSSMDFSYAMYTMPLCEVDGKSVSIYKQDCLFELKDSFNEVAKSAKEDQFSALDSLWVEGADKIYKATDKDSTYKVMCEYIDKSRALCELKKVESYPVIEERDSRQRFRSDIVVLRDGKEVLLKDVDFLTYKTSENGEPTIGIDFYVEPIEKTFTSVLSQTFIQTGSVVRTVWNSLVGLITGQFGINEVAGPVGLAYTITDVAGESLKEGFSDAVMSIVYVMMVISINLGIVNMLPFPALDGGRFVLLLIEAIFRKPVPRKIEGYINAAGLILLLLLMAVITMKDVWVYVFGG
;
A
#
# COMPACT_ATOMS: atom_id res chain seq x y z
N MET A 1 -32.28 10.53 -11.36
CA MET A 1 -32.71 10.50 -12.79
C MET A 1 -34.22 10.65 -12.85
N GLU A 2 -34.80 11.16 -13.98
CA GLU A 2 -36.24 11.22 -14.12
C GLU A 2 -36.87 9.83 -14.05
N GLY A 3 -37.86 9.63 -13.19
CA GLY A 3 -38.51 8.35 -12.95
C GLY A 3 -37.70 7.36 -12.05
N GLU A 4 -36.68 7.82 -11.33
CA GLU A 4 -35.92 7.03 -10.36
C GLU A 4 -36.64 6.99 -9.00
N ASP A 5 -36.95 8.16 -8.44
CA ASP A 5 -37.59 8.29 -7.13
C ASP A 5 -39.08 8.67 -7.24
N GLU A 6 -39.51 9.24 -8.36
CA GLU A 6 -40.88 9.66 -8.62
C GLU A 6 -41.42 9.00 -9.89
N ASP A 7 -42.77 8.86 -9.98
CA ASP A 7 -43.41 8.36 -11.19
C ASP A 7 -43.32 9.39 -12.29
N SER A 8 -42.88 8.97 -13.47
CA SER A 8 -42.89 9.78 -14.68
C SER A 8 -43.58 9.03 -15.82
N ASP A 9 -44.48 9.70 -16.50
CA ASP A 9 -45.15 9.17 -17.69
C ASP A 9 -44.27 9.26 -18.95
N ASN A 10 -43.05 9.80 -18.81
CA ASN A 10 -42.11 9.89 -19.91
C ASN A 10 -41.63 8.49 -20.34
N PRO A 11 -41.80 8.07 -21.59
CA PRO A 11 -41.37 6.76 -22.07
C PRO A 11 -39.86 6.52 -21.94
N ARG A 12 -39.08 7.60 -21.78
CA ARG A 12 -37.62 7.54 -21.58
C ARG A 12 -37.18 7.56 -20.10
N ALA A 13 -38.13 7.69 -19.19
CA ALA A 13 -37.84 7.70 -17.76
C ALA A 13 -37.27 6.33 -17.30
N PHE A 14 -36.48 6.34 -16.24
CA PHE A 14 -35.81 5.17 -15.69
C PHE A 14 -36.79 4.03 -15.37
N ASN A 15 -37.94 4.36 -14.74
CA ASN A 15 -39.00 3.41 -14.37
C ASN A 15 -39.65 2.69 -15.57
N ASN A 16 -39.68 3.33 -16.74
CA ASN A 16 -40.29 2.80 -17.98
C ASN A 16 -39.30 2.03 -18.85
N ALA A 17 -37.98 2.06 -18.47
CA ALA A 17 -36.96 1.34 -19.18
C ALA A 17 -37.01 -0.18 -18.87
N LYS A 18 -36.54 -1.02 -19.81
CA LYS A 18 -36.41 -2.47 -19.60
C LYS A 18 -35.45 -2.74 -18.44
N ILE A 19 -35.69 -3.78 -17.64
CA ILE A 19 -34.92 -4.12 -16.43
C ILE A 19 -33.39 -4.14 -16.71
N TRP A 20 -32.96 -4.79 -17.78
CA TRP A 20 -31.53 -4.86 -18.11
C TRP A 20 -30.88 -3.48 -18.38
N LYS A 21 -31.65 -2.51 -18.95
CA LYS A 21 -31.16 -1.15 -19.14
C LYS A 21 -31.02 -0.42 -17.80
N ARG A 22 -31.99 -0.63 -16.89
CA ARG A 22 -31.95 -0.08 -15.53
C ARG A 22 -30.75 -0.63 -14.77
N MET A 23 -30.47 -1.94 -14.88
CA MET A 23 -29.29 -2.58 -14.29
C MET A 23 -27.98 -1.97 -14.81
N ILE A 24 -27.85 -1.79 -16.14
CA ILE A 24 -26.66 -1.17 -16.72
C ILE A 24 -26.45 0.25 -16.20
N ILE A 25 -27.53 1.04 -16.11
CA ILE A 25 -27.46 2.43 -15.64
C ILE A 25 -26.93 2.49 -14.20
N ILE A 26 -27.42 1.61 -13.32
CA ILE A 26 -26.96 1.53 -11.92
C ILE A 26 -25.48 1.15 -11.85
N VAL A 27 -25.09 0.09 -12.56
CA VAL A 27 -23.70 -0.39 -12.56
C VAL A 27 -22.75 0.64 -13.18
N ALA A 28 -23.23 1.44 -14.15
CA ALA A 28 -22.40 2.43 -14.82
C ALA A 28 -21.80 3.47 -13.87
N GLY A 29 -22.52 3.86 -12.80
CA GLY A 29 -22.00 4.80 -11.79
C GLY A 29 -20.77 4.25 -11.10
N ALA A 30 -20.87 3.06 -10.52
CA ALA A 30 -19.78 2.38 -9.85
C ALA A 30 -18.62 2.05 -10.82
N PHE A 31 -18.95 1.60 -12.02
CA PHE A 31 -17.96 1.33 -13.08
C PHE A 31 -17.16 2.57 -13.46
N MET A 32 -17.81 3.73 -13.60
CA MET A 32 -17.12 4.98 -13.90
C MET A 32 -16.16 5.41 -12.79
N ASN A 33 -16.45 5.14 -11.53
CA ASN A 33 -15.54 5.39 -10.44
C ASN A 33 -14.26 4.52 -10.56
N ILE A 34 -14.40 3.25 -10.94
CA ILE A 34 -13.25 2.36 -11.19
C ILE A 34 -12.45 2.85 -12.40
N VAL A 35 -13.11 3.23 -13.50
CA VAL A 35 -12.44 3.79 -14.69
C VAL A 35 -11.68 5.07 -14.35
N PHE A 36 -12.29 5.96 -13.55
CA PHE A 36 -11.63 7.18 -13.10
C PHE A 36 -10.43 6.87 -12.20
N GLY A 37 -10.56 5.91 -11.28
CA GLY A 37 -9.44 5.41 -10.47
C GLY A 37 -8.30 4.87 -11.34
N LEU A 38 -8.63 4.12 -12.40
CA LEU A 38 -7.66 3.60 -13.37
C LEU A 38 -6.93 4.72 -14.13
N MET A 39 -7.64 5.79 -14.51
CA MET A 39 -7.02 6.98 -15.12
C MET A 39 -6.07 7.68 -14.14
N LEU A 40 -6.46 7.84 -12.89
CA LEU A 40 -5.60 8.40 -11.85
C LEU A 40 -4.38 7.52 -11.58
N MET A 41 -4.51 6.18 -11.60
CA MET A 41 -3.37 5.27 -11.50
C MET A 41 -2.36 5.51 -12.62
N VAL A 42 -2.79 5.69 -13.86
CA VAL A 42 -1.86 6.07 -14.95
C VAL A 42 -1.11 7.34 -14.61
N ILE A 43 -1.80 8.36 -14.09
CA ILE A 43 -1.17 9.64 -13.75
C ILE A 43 -0.12 9.45 -12.64
N THR A 44 -0.36 8.60 -11.65
CA THR A 44 0.62 8.31 -10.58
C THR A 44 1.83 7.54 -11.06
N LEU A 45 1.67 6.67 -12.07
CA LEU A 45 2.76 5.88 -12.63
C LEU A 45 3.64 6.65 -13.64
N LEU A 46 3.09 7.70 -14.26
CA LEU A 46 3.82 8.46 -15.29
C LEU A 46 5.11 9.13 -14.80
N PRO A 47 5.20 9.72 -13.59
CA PRO A 47 6.44 10.34 -13.12
C PRO A 47 7.49 9.33 -12.61
N MET A 48 7.08 8.08 -12.31
CA MET A 48 8.02 7.08 -11.79
C MET A 48 9.07 6.70 -12.85
N ASP A 49 10.29 6.46 -12.44
CA ASP A 49 11.37 6.03 -13.31
C ASP A 49 11.38 4.52 -13.57
N CYS A 50 10.96 3.74 -12.59
CA CYS A 50 10.81 2.29 -12.67
C CYS A 50 9.68 1.85 -11.73
N PHE A 51 9.28 0.59 -11.82
CA PHE A 51 8.29 -0.02 -10.92
C PHE A 51 8.94 -1.13 -10.11
N ASN A 52 8.41 -1.40 -8.92
CA ASN A 52 8.88 -2.50 -8.10
C ASN A 52 8.21 -3.81 -8.54
N SER A 53 9.02 -4.85 -8.74
CA SER A 53 8.55 -6.22 -8.93
C SER A 53 8.24 -6.89 -7.59
N THR A 54 7.94 -8.18 -7.62
CA THR A 54 7.82 -9.06 -6.46
C THR A 54 9.02 -10.00 -6.32
N THR A 55 10.02 -9.87 -7.21
CA THR A 55 11.23 -10.70 -7.24
C THR A 55 12.30 -10.08 -6.35
N ILE A 56 12.90 -10.89 -5.49
CA ILE A 56 13.94 -10.47 -4.56
C ILE A 56 15.25 -10.25 -5.30
N SER A 57 15.78 -9.03 -5.29
CA SER A 57 17.07 -8.69 -5.90
C SER A 57 18.25 -8.81 -4.92
N ALA A 58 18.04 -8.49 -3.65
CA ALA A 58 19.06 -8.53 -2.63
C ALA A 58 18.44 -8.51 -1.23
N PHE A 59 19.24 -8.84 -0.22
CA PHE A 59 18.84 -8.73 1.18
C PHE A 59 19.65 -7.65 1.90
N SER A 60 19.06 -7.09 2.94
CA SER A 60 19.81 -6.26 3.87
C SER A 60 20.83 -7.10 4.64
N PRO A 61 21.90 -6.51 5.19
CA PRO A 61 22.99 -7.25 5.83
C PRO A 61 22.57 -8.17 7.00
N TYR A 62 21.41 -7.94 7.57
CA TYR A 62 20.89 -8.66 8.75
C TYR A 62 19.47 -9.16 8.50
N SER A 63 19.26 -9.74 7.32
CA SER A 63 17.96 -10.22 6.91
C SER A 63 17.53 -11.46 7.69
N PHE A 64 16.40 -11.36 8.38
CA PHE A 64 15.76 -12.52 9.02
C PHE A 64 15.03 -13.37 7.98
N THR A 65 14.44 -12.73 6.95
CA THR A 65 13.74 -13.44 5.89
C THR A 65 14.69 -14.36 5.12
N ALA A 66 15.92 -13.93 4.85
CA ALA A 66 16.95 -14.77 4.24
C ALA A 66 17.36 -15.96 5.13
N THR A 67 17.46 -15.76 6.45
CA THR A 67 17.82 -16.84 7.38
C THR A 67 16.70 -17.86 7.54
N THR A 68 15.48 -17.51 7.24
CA THR A 68 14.29 -18.36 7.37
C THR A 68 13.79 -18.92 6.03
N GLY A 69 14.54 -18.75 4.95
CA GLY A 69 14.39 -19.53 3.73
C GLY A 69 14.20 -18.78 2.43
N LEU A 70 13.95 -17.43 2.46
CA LEU A 70 13.92 -16.63 1.25
C LEU A 70 15.31 -16.54 0.60
N GLN A 71 15.36 -16.51 -0.72
CA GLN A 71 16.59 -16.46 -1.49
C GLN A 71 16.51 -15.34 -2.56
N GLN A 72 17.68 -14.87 -2.97
CA GLN A 72 17.78 -13.97 -4.11
C GLN A 72 17.25 -14.66 -5.38
N GLY A 73 16.45 -13.96 -6.17
CA GLY A 73 15.77 -14.49 -7.34
C GLY A 73 14.40 -15.13 -7.06
N ASP A 74 13.99 -15.27 -5.81
CA ASP A 74 12.64 -15.70 -5.49
C ASP A 74 11.63 -14.63 -5.90
N GLU A 75 10.60 -15.00 -6.64
CA GLU A 75 9.43 -14.16 -6.87
C GLU A 75 8.36 -14.52 -5.82
N ILE A 76 8.03 -13.58 -4.95
CA ILE A 76 6.99 -13.78 -3.94
C ILE A 76 5.64 -13.70 -4.63
N ILE A 77 4.86 -14.79 -4.56
CA ILE A 77 3.55 -14.90 -5.19
C ILE A 77 2.40 -14.99 -4.20
N GLU A 78 2.68 -15.35 -2.92
CA GLU A 78 1.65 -15.46 -1.89
C GLU A 78 2.27 -15.27 -0.49
N ILE A 79 1.53 -14.63 0.40
CA ILE A 79 1.87 -14.48 1.83
C ILE A 79 0.60 -14.76 2.64
N ASN A 80 0.60 -15.81 3.49
CA ASN A 80 -0.55 -16.19 4.33
C ASN A 80 -1.86 -16.30 3.54
N ASP A 81 -1.90 -17.08 2.48
CA ASP A 81 -3.07 -17.27 1.59
C ASP A 81 -3.52 -15.95 0.87
N TYR A 82 -2.67 -14.92 0.88
CA TYR A 82 -2.92 -13.66 0.17
C TYR A 82 -2.01 -13.55 -1.05
N ASP A 83 -2.61 -13.50 -2.25
CA ASP A 83 -1.87 -13.38 -3.52
C ASP A 83 -1.09 -12.07 -3.61
N ILE A 84 0.16 -12.15 -3.99
CA ILE A 84 1.07 -11.01 -4.24
C ILE A 84 1.25 -10.87 -5.75
N ASN A 85 0.61 -9.87 -6.35
CA ASN A 85 0.74 -9.59 -7.78
C ASN A 85 1.54 -8.30 -8.05
N SER A 86 1.71 -7.47 -7.05
CA SER A 86 2.48 -6.22 -7.11
C SER A 86 3.12 -5.91 -5.77
N SER A 87 4.09 -5.02 -5.77
CA SER A 87 4.70 -4.52 -4.53
C SER A 87 3.70 -3.83 -3.58
N MET A 88 2.57 -3.35 -4.10
CA MET A 88 1.50 -2.76 -3.28
C MET A 88 0.82 -3.81 -2.37
N ASP A 89 0.77 -5.07 -2.81
CA ASP A 89 0.17 -6.15 -2.05
C ASP A 89 0.97 -6.48 -0.78
N PHE A 90 2.29 -6.23 -0.77
CA PHE A 90 3.11 -6.39 0.43
C PHE A 90 2.60 -5.56 1.61
N SER A 91 2.15 -4.33 1.37
CA SER A 91 1.65 -3.46 2.44
C SER A 91 0.45 -4.07 3.15
N TYR A 92 -0.50 -4.63 2.40
CA TYR A 92 -1.66 -5.30 2.97
C TYR A 92 -1.27 -6.61 3.67
N ALA A 93 -0.46 -7.45 3.01
CA ALA A 93 -0.01 -8.71 3.58
C ALA A 93 0.76 -8.49 4.90
N MET A 94 1.64 -7.49 4.95
CA MET A 94 2.37 -7.15 6.17
C MET A 94 1.46 -6.63 7.27
N TYR A 95 0.46 -5.80 6.92
CA TYR A 95 -0.50 -5.30 7.92
C TYR A 95 -1.31 -6.41 8.57
N THR A 96 -1.57 -7.50 7.85
CA THR A 96 -2.34 -8.65 8.33
C THR A 96 -1.47 -9.78 8.92
N MET A 97 -0.14 -9.63 8.92
CA MET A 97 0.74 -10.65 9.47
C MET A 97 0.57 -10.81 10.99
N PRO A 98 0.52 -12.05 11.48
CA PRO A 98 0.48 -12.31 12.91
C PRO A 98 1.80 -11.97 13.59
N LEU A 99 1.72 -11.27 14.72
CA LEU A 99 2.85 -11.08 15.63
C LEU A 99 2.94 -12.31 16.54
N CYS A 100 4.05 -13.03 16.46
CA CYS A 100 4.28 -14.26 17.24
C CYS A 100 5.33 -14.01 18.32
N GLU A 101 5.12 -14.58 19.49
CA GLU A 101 6.20 -14.75 20.47
C GLU A 101 7.01 -15.99 20.11
N VAL A 102 8.32 -15.80 19.93
CA VAL A 102 9.25 -16.88 19.64
C VAL A 102 10.07 -17.14 20.88
N ASP A 103 10.17 -18.40 21.30
CA ASP A 103 11.12 -18.83 22.32
C ASP A 103 12.53 -18.46 21.85
N GLY A 104 13.03 -17.34 22.29
CA GLY A 104 14.31 -16.84 21.85
C GLY A 104 14.95 -15.88 22.84
N LYS A 105 16.25 -15.94 22.91
CA LYS A 105 17.07 -14.94 23.58
C LYS A 105 17.08 -13.67 22.74
N SER A 106 17.17 -12.50 23.37
CA SER A 106 17.45 -11.25 22.66
C SER A 106 18.67 -11.46 21.74
N VAL A 107 18.50 -11.14 20.47
CA VAL A 107 19.59 -11.25 19.49
C VAL A 107 20.26 -9.90 19.42
N SER A 108 21.56 -9.90 19.72
CA SER A 108 22.40 -8.74 19.44
C SER A 108 22.71 -8.73 17.95
N ILE A 109 22.18 -7.74 17.26
CA ILE A 109 22.49 -7.53 15.83
C ILE A 109 23.75 -6.70 15.76
N TYR A 110 24.79 -7.28 15.16
CA TYR A 110 26.02 -6.56 14.89
C TYR A 110 25.84 -5.70 13.66
N LYS A 111 25.74 -4.39 13.85
CA LYS A 111 25.82 -3.42 12.78
C LYS A 111 27.28 -3.06 12.59
N GLN A 112 27.80 -3.24 11.40
CA GLN A 112 29.18 -2.87 11.10
C GLN A 112 29.19 -1.45 10.56
N ASP A 113 29.61 -0.50 11.38
CA ASP A 113 29.93 0.85 10.93
C ASP A 113 31.29 0.85 10.23
N CYS A 114 31.35 1.47 9.08
CA CYS A 114 32.58 1.52 8.29
C CYS A 114 32.89 2.98 7.93
N LEU A 115 34.15 3.30 8.06
CA LEU A 115 34.72 4.52 7.49
C LEU A 115 35.22 4.23 6.07
N PHE A 116 34.87 5.08 5.14
CA PHE A 116 35.23 4.93 3.74
C PHE A 116 35.99 6.15 3.25
N GLU A 117 37.01 5.93 2.47
CA GLU A 117 37.73 6.92 1.73
C GLU A 117 37.22 6.93 0.28
N LEU A 118 36.77 8.10 -0.18
CA LEU A 118 36.35 8.26 -1.57
C LEU A 118 37.56 8.23 -2.49
N LYS A 119 37.50 7.46 -3.60
CA LYS A 119 38.51 7.56 -4.64
C LYS A 119 38.54 8.96 -5.25
N ASP A 120 39.71 9.36 -5.74
CA ASP A 120 39.97 10.73 -6.25
C ASP A 120 38.97 11.24 -7.29
N SER A 121 38.44 10.35 -8.14
CA SER A 121 37.38 10.67 -9.11
C SER A 121 36.06 11.08 -8.47
N PHE A 122 35.78 10.64 -7.25
CA PHE A 122 34.59 10.98 -6.49
C PHE A 122 34.75 12.27 -5.69
N ASN A 123 35.98 12.57 -5.27
CA ASN A 123 36.26 13.79 -4.52
C ASN A 123 35.95 15.06 -5.34
N GLU A 124 36.07 15.01 -6.68
CA GLU A 124 35.70 16.14 -7.54
C GLU A 124 34.18 16.31 -7.67
N VAL A 125 33.44 15.22 -7.78
CA VAL A 125 31.97 15.25 -7.82
C VAL A 125 31.42 15.66 -6.47
N ALA A 126 31.98 15.14 -5.38
CA ALA A 126 31.58 15.50 -4.02
C ALA A 126 31.82 16.96 -3.67
N LYS A 127 32.86 17.60 -4.20
CA LYS A 127 33.13 19.03 -4.02
C LYS A 127 32.12 19.96 -4.70
N SER A 128 31.41 19.47 -5.72
CA SER A 128 30.41 20.23 -6.46
C SER A 128 28.98 20.04 -5.89
N ALA A 129 28.77 19.08 -5.01
CA ALA A 129 27.48 18.82 -4.40
C ALA A 129 27.19 19.74 -3.22
N LYS A 130 25.93 20.12 -3.05
CA LYS A 130 25.50 20.98 -1.93
C LYS A 130 25.49 20.17 -0.63
N GLU A 131 25.83 20.81 0.46
CA GLU A 131 26.00 20.21 1.78
C GLU A 131 24.73 19.54 2.33
N ASP A 132 23.56 20.03 1.95
CA ASP A 132 22.24 19.53 2.30
C ASP A 132 21.89 18.18 1.65
N GLN A 133 22.52 17.82 0.54
CA GLN A 133 22.33 16.53 -0.13
C GLN A 133 23.03 15.36 0.59
N PHE A 134 23.97 15.64 1.47
CA PHE A 134 24.73 14.63 2.21
C PHE A 134 24.11 14.24 3.56
N SER A 135 23.28 15.09 4.13
CA SER A 135 22.68 14.86 5.46
C SER A 135 21.60 13.77 5.48
N ALA A 136 21.04 13.43 4.31
CA ALA A 136 19.98 12.44 4.17
C ALA A 136 20.47 10.99 3.94
N LEU A 137 21.77 10.78 3.69
CA LEU A 137 22.35 9.47 3.41
C LEU A 137 22.81 8.77 4.68
N ASP A 138 21.87 8.10 5.37
CA ASP A 138 22.18 7.26 6.54
C ASP A 138 22.83 5.92 6.18
N SER A 139 22.69 5.46 4.94
CA SER A 139 23.27 4.19 4.48
C SER A 139 23.65 4.25 3.02
N LEU A 140 24.75 3.59 2.67
CA LEU A 140 25.25 3.50 1.32
C LEU A 140 25.20 2.08 0.81
N TRP A 141 24.71 1.93 -0.43
CA TRP A 141 24.85 0.70 -1.17
C TRP A 141 26.11 0.74 -2.02
N VAL A 142 26.99 -0.27 -1.87
CA VAL A 142 28.21 -0.43 -2.66
C VAL A 142 28.06 -1.66 -3.56
N GLU A 143 28.23 -1.49 -4.88
CA GLU A 143 28.17 -2.61 -5.81
C GLU A 143 29.27 -3.63 -5.54
N GLY A 144 28.93 -4.92 -5.57
CA GLY A 144 29.84 -6.00 -5.26
C GLY A 144 30.14 -6.18 -3.76
N ALA A 145 29.50 -5.40 -2.89
CA ALA A 145 29.51 -5.65 -1.47
C ALA A 145 28.21 -6.36 -1.07
N ASP A 146 28.35 -7.52 -0.46
CA ASP A 146 27.21 -8.26 0.09
C ASP A 146 26.60 -7.58 1.33
N LYS A 147 26.87 -6.27 1.54
CA LYS A 147 26.54 -5.57 2.77
C LYS A 147 26.21 -4.10 2.52
N ILE A 148 25.18 -3.62 3.19
CA ILE A 148 24.89 -2.19 3.33
C ILE A 148 25.74 -1.66 4.48
N TYR A 149 26.43 -0.55 4.25
CA TYR A 149 27.27 0.09 5.25
C TYR A 149 26.67 1.46 5.60
N LYS A 150 26.61 1.76 6.89
CA LYS A 150 26.33 3.12 7.36
C LYS A 150 27.65 3.91 7.39
N ALA A 151 27.69 5.00 6.66
CA ALA A 151 28.78 5.95 6.79
C ALA A 151 28.52 6.80 8.04
N THR A 152 29.34 6.70 9.05
CA THR A 152 29.32 7.61 10.19
C THR A 152 30.31 8.71 9.95
N ASP A 153 29.81 9.92 9.70
CA ASP A 153 30.64 11.11 9.63
C ASP A 153 30.49 11.93 10.91
N LYS A 154 31.49 11.91 11.74
CA LYS A 154 31.63 12.90 12.82
C LYS A 154 32.63 14.00 12.51
N ASP A 155 33.50 13.81 11.53
CA ASP A 155 34.63 14.71 11.30
C ASP A 155 34.78 15.16 9.84
N SER A 156 33.71 15.19 9.06
CA SER A 156 33.66 15.75 7.70
C SER A 156 34.67 15.22 6.66
N THR A 157 35.41 14.17 6.97
CA THR A 157 36.44 13.63 6.07
C THR A 157 35.90 12.66 5.03
N TYR A 158 34.68 12.13 5.28
CA TYR A 158 34.06 11.12 4.42
C TYR A 158 32.64 11.56 4.04
N LYS A 159 32.53 12.23 2.91
CA LYS A 159 31.24 12.54 2.30
C LYS A 159 30.96 11.49 1.25
N VAL A 160 29.85 10.78 1.44
CA VAL A 160 29.43 9.75 0.51
C VAL A 160 28.23 10.24 -0.27
N MET A 161 28.36 10.31 -1.58
CA MET A 161 27.28 10.65 -2.47
C MET A 161 27.01 9.49 -3.41
N CYS A 162 25.77 8.98 -3.38
CA CYS A 162 25.25 8.09 -4.38
C CYS A 162 24.35 8.87 -5.33
N GLU A 163 24.79 9.05 -6.55
CA GLU A 163 23.98 9.61 -7.60
C GLU A 163 23.44 8.49 -8.47
N TYR A 164 22.16 8.55 -8.81
CA TYR A 164 21.58 7.66 -9.79
C TYR A 164 21.99 8.15 -11.17
N ILE A 165 22.90 7.45 -11.82
CA ILE A 165 23.26 7.67 -13.21
C ILE A 165 22.46 6.67 -14.05
N ASP A 166 21.67 7.16 -14.99
CA ASP A 166 20.87 6.36 -15.94
C ASP A 166 19.99 5.29 -15.29
N LYS A 167 19.29 5.64 -14.19
CA LYS A 167 18.39 4.73 -13.47
C LYS A 167 19.05 3.49 -12.88
N SER A 168 20.34 3.33 -13.03
CA SER A 168 21.14 2.37 -12.30
C SER A 168 21.70 3.02 -11.03
N ARG A 169 21.84 2.25 -9.98
CA ARG A 169 22.53 2.72 -8.77
C ARG A 169 23.95 3.10 -9.16
N ALA A 170 24.31 4.36 -8.90
CA ALA A 170 25.67 4.79 -9.13
C ALA A 170 26.61 3.97 -8.28
N LEU A 171 27.58 3.39 -8.92
CA LEU A 171 28.74 2.77 -8.31
C LEU A 171 29.55 3.84 -7.59
N CYS A 172 29.43 3.88 -6.27
CA CYS A 172 30.40 4.56 -5.45
C CYS A 172 31.55 3.60 -5.21
N GLU A 173 32.66 3.76 -5.90
CA GLU A 173 33.88 3.06 -5.55
C GLU A 173 34.46 3.64 -4.27
N LEU A 174 34.22 2.96 -3.16
CA LEU A 174 34.69 3.35 -1.85
C LEU A 174 35.80 2.41 -1.41
N LYS A 175 36.85 2.99 -0.84
CA LYS A 175 37.89 2.23 -0.18
C LYS A 175 37.55 2.16 1.31
N LYS A 176 37.35 0.95 1.84
CA LYS A 176 37.16 0.75 3.27
C LYS A 176 38.46 1.11 4.02
N VAL A 177 38.35 2.05 4.94
CA VAL A 177 39.47 2.51 5.77
C VAL A 177 39.46 1.83 7.14
N GLU A 178 38.26 1.80 7.77
CA GLU A 178 38.11 1.21 9.10
C GLU A 178 36.70 0.61 9.23
N SER A 179 36.61 -0.46 10.02
CA SER A 179 35.30 -1.04 10.37
C SER A 179 35.32 -1.49 11.82
N TYR A 180 34.25 -1.16 12.52
CA TYR A 180 34.01 -1.59 13.90
C TYR A 180 32.58 -2.09 14.08
N PRO A 181 32.38 -3.11 14.91
CA PRO A 181 31.07 -3.63 15.18
C PRO A 181 30.32 -2.69 16.15
N VAL A 182 29.14 -2.26 15.76
CA VAL A 182 28.18 -1.64 16.67
C VAL A 182 27.13 -2.68 17.02
N ILE A 183 26.96 -2.94 18.30
CA ILE A 183 25.96 -3.89 18.80
C ILE A 183 24.65 -3.13 19.01
N GLU A 184 23.64 -3.48 18.28
CA GLU A 184 22.27 -3.01 18.48
C GLU A 184 21.48 -4.16 19.13
N GLU A 185 21.11 -4.00 20.40
CA GLU A 185 20.27 -4.98 21.08
C GLU A 185 18.82 -4.79 20.62
N ARG A 186 18.25 -5.82 19.98
CA ARG A 186 16.85 -5.86 19.59
C ARG A 186 16.12 -6.95 20.35
N ASP A 187 14.91 -6.65 20.81
CA ASP A 187 14.05 -7.67 21.40
C ASP A 187 13.56 -8.63 20.31
N SER A 188 14.20 -9.78 20.22
CA SER A 188 13.94 -10.80 19.23
C SER A 188 12.81 -11.77 19.61
N ARG A 189 12.14 -11.55 20.75
CA ARG A 189 11.08 -12.43 21.22
C ARG A 189 9.78 -12.23 20.46
N GLN A 190 9.56 -11.03 19.91
CA GLN A 190 8.40 -10.73 19.07
C GLN A 190 8.83 -10.65 17.61
N ARG A 191 8.21 -11.46 16.77
CA ARG A 191 8.47 -11.50 15.33
C ARG A 191 7.16 -11.60 14.58
N PHE A 192 7.09 -10.92 13.45
CA PHE A 192 6.07 -11.19 12.47
C PHE A 192 6.48 -12.44 11.69
N ARG A 193 5.61 -13.43 11.65
CA ARG A 193 5.88 -14.73 11.03
C ARG A 193 4.79 -15.08 10.05
N SER A 194 5.19 -15.58 8.88
CA SER A 194 4.26 -15.89 7.80
C SER A 194 4.74 -17.08 6.98
N ASP A 195 3.78 -17.84 6.45
CA ASP A 195 4.03 -18.77 5.38
C ASP A 195 4.05 -17.99 4.06
N ILE A 196 5.05 -18.26 3.22
CA ILE A 196 5.27 -17.57 1.95
C ILE A 196 5.40 -18.58 0.83
N VAL A 197 4.67 -18.38 -0.27
CA VAL A 197 4.89 -19.14 -1.49
C VAL A 197 5.70 -18.28 -2.45
N VAL A 198 6.79 -18.85 -2.92
CA VAL A 198 7.68 -18.19 -3.90
C VAL A 198 7.74 -19.03 -5.18
N LEU A 199 7.96 -18.35 -6.30
CA LEU A 199 8.35 -18.99 -7.55
C LEU A 199 9.89 -18.97 -7.61
N ARG A 200 10.51 -20.15 -7.43
CA ARG A 200 11.96 -20.36 -7.46
C ARG A 200 12.30 -21.30 -8.60
N ASP A 201 13.14 -20.86 -9.55
CA ASP A 201 13.49 -21.62 -10.75
C ASP A 201 12.26 -22.14 -11.52
N GLY A 202 11.18 -21.33 -11.58
CA GLY A 202 9.93 -21.67 -12.26
C GLY A 202 9.07 -22.72 -11.54
N LYS A 203 9.33 -22.97 -10.25
CA LYS A 203 8.54 -23.90 -9.41
C LYS A 203 8.04 -23.17 -8.17
N GLU A 204 6.81 -23.45 -7.80
CA GLU A 204 6.25 -22.98 -6.54
C GLU A 204 6.89 -23.70 -5.35
N VAL A 205 7.37 -22.94 -4.39
CA VAL A 205 8.00 -23.42 -3.16
C VAL A 205 7.31 -22.76 -1.98
N LEU A 206 6.73 -23.57 -1.10
CA LEU A 206 6.17 -23.11 0.16
C LEU A 206 7.27 -23.02 1.22
N LEU A 207 7.52 -21.81 1.69
CA LEU A 207 8.39 -21.52 2.83
C LEU A 207 7.51 -21.32 4.06
N LYS A 208 7.70 -22.13 5.07
CA LYS A 208 6.95 -22.04 6.32
C LYS A 208 7.69 -21.23 7.36
N ASP A 209 6.93 -20.52 8.18
CA ASP A 209 7.45 -19.80 9.33
C ASP A 209 8.58 -18.81 8.96
N VAL A 210 8.44 -18.06 7.88
CA VAL A 210 9.39 -17.01 7.52
C VAL A 210 9.27 -15.85 8.51
N ASP A 211 10.38 -15.54 9.17
CA ASP A 211 10.43 -14.48 10.17
C ASP A 211 10.76 -13.13 9.52
N PHE A 212 10.00 -12.10 9.89
CA PHE A 212 10.24 -10.72 9.52
C PHE A 212 10.79 -9.93 10.70
N LEU A 213 11.66 -8.97 10.41
CA LEU A 213 12.23 -8.11 11.43
C LEU A 213 11.16 -7.20 12.05
N THR A 214 11.17 -7.12 13.37
CA THR A 214 10.25 -6.28 14.13
C THR A 214 10.99 -5.06 14.66
N TYR A 215 10.48 -3.88 14.35
CA TYR A 215 10.96 -2.61 14.88
C TYR A 215 9.99 -2.10 15.93
N LYS A 216 10.49 -1.39 16.95
CA LYS A 216 9.63 -0.56 17.81
C LYS A 216 9.64 0.84 17.26
N THR A 217 8.47 1.36 16.91
CA THR A 217 8.34 2.79 16.58
C THR A 217 8.59 3.62 17.82
N SER A 218 9.36 4.70 17.66
CA SER A 218 9.80 5.56 18.76
C SER A 218 8.67 6.33 19.44
N GLU A 219 7.52 6.48 18.81
CA GLU A 219 6.42 7.30 19.32
C GLU A 219 5.42 6.53 20.20
N ASN A 220 5.04 5.31 19.86
CA ASN A 220 4.00 4.56 20.59
C ASN A 220 4.48 3.24 21.18
N GLY A 221 5.72 2.81 20.88
CA GLY A 221 6.27 1.54 21.38
C GLY A 221 5.63 0.29 20.79
N GLU A 222 4.74 0.43 19.81
CA GLU A 222 4.12 -0.69 19.13
C GLU A 222 5.11 -1.35 18.14
N PRO A 223 5.07 -2.68 18.03
CA PRO A 223 5.92 -3.39 17.09
C PRO A 223 5.46 -3.12 15.66
N THR A 224 6.41 -2.74 14.79
CA THR A 224 6.20 -2.51 13.36
C THR A 224 7.06 -3.51 12.58
N ILE A 225 6.49 -4.03 11.50
CA ILE A 225 7.21 -4.93 10.60
C ILE A 225 8.17 -4.14 9.70
N GLY A 226 9.35 -4.72 9.44
CA GLY A 226 10.32 -4.20 8.50
C GLY A 226 10.59 -5.15 7.35
N ILE A 227 10.62 -4.64 6.13
CA ILE A 227 11.14 -5.37 4.98
C ILE A 227 12.65 -5.31 5.03
N ASP A 228 13.28 -6.48 4.96
CA ASP A 228 14.74 -6.64 5.00
C ASP A 228 15.32 -7.19 3.69
N PHE A 229 14.57 -7.03 2.60
CA PHE A 229 15.00 -7.36 1.24
C PHE A 229 14.64 -6.23 0.25
N TYR A 230 15.29 -6.26 -0.88
CA TYR A 230 15.06 -5.38 -2.02
C TYR A 230 14.46 -6.18 -3.17
N VAL A 231 13.60 -5.56 -3.96
CA VAL A 231 13.00 -6.18 -5.14
C VAL A 231 13.61 -5.65 -6.43
N GLU A 232 13.56 -6.45 -7.49
CA GLU A 232 14.04 -6.06 -8.80
C GLU A 232 13.20 -4.92 -9.39
N PRO A 233 13.83 -3.91 -10.00
CA PRO A 233 13.11 -2.87 -10.70
C PRO A 233 12.59 -3.37 -12.05
N ILE A 234 11.35 -3.01 -12.39
CA ILE A 234 10.78 -3.18 -13.72
C ILE A 234 11.02 -1.89 -14.50
N GLU A 235 11.69 -2.01 -15.64
CA GLU A 235 11.96 -0.86 -16.53
C GLU A 235 10.66 -0.20 -16.99
N LYS A 236 10.67 1.12 -17.03
CA LYS A 236 9.56 1.90 -17.54
C LYS A 236 9.52 1.88 -19.06
N THR A 237 8.53 1.22 -19.58
CA THR A 237 8.17 1.18 -21.01
C THR A 237 6.68 1.49 -21.14
N PHE A 238 6.20 1.80 -22.34
CA PHE A 238 4.76 1.97 -22.56
C PHE A 238 3.96 0.72 -22.14
N THR A 239 4.48 -0.46 -22.44
CA THR A 239 3.86 -1.73 -22.10
C THR A 239 3.86 -2.00 -20.60
N SER A 240 4.97 -1.68 -19.90
CA SER A 240 5.03 -1.84 -18.44
C SER A 240 4.14 -0.84 -17.71
N VAL A 241 4.02 0.41 -18.17
CA VAL A 241 3.06 1.37 -17.61
C VAL A 241 1.64 0.83 -17.73
N LEU A 242 1.26 0.35 -18.93
CA LEU A 242 -0.09 -0.19 -19.14
C LEU A 242 -0.33 -1.43 -18.27
N SER A 243 0.59 -2.38 -18.25
CA SER A 243 0.51 -3.59 -17.43
C SER A 243 0.42 -3.25 -15.94
N GLN A 244 1.32 -2.39 -15.45
CA GLN A 244 1.35 -1.98 -14.05
C GLN A 244 0.08 -1.21 -13.64
N THR A 245 -0.51 -0.44 -14.55
CA THR A 245 -1.80 0.21 -14.29
C THR A 245 -2.86 -0.80 -13.93
N PHE A 246 -3.03 -1.87 -14.71
CA PHE A 246 -4.04 -2.89 -14.43
C PHE A 246 -3.68 -3.73 -13.22
N ILE A 247 -2.42 -4.14 -13.07
CA ILE A 247 -1.96 -4.96 -11.94
C ILE A 247 -2.15 -4.21 -10.63
N GLN A 248 -1.65 -2.98 -10.52
CA GLN A 248 -1.74 -2.20 -9.28
C GLN A 248 -3.18 -1.77 -8.97
N THR A 249 -3.98 -1.42 -10.00
CA THR A 249 -5.42 -1.17 -9.78
C THR A 249 -6.12 -2.44 -9.27
N GLY A 250 -5.79 -3.60 -9.82
CA GLY A 250 -6.29 -4.89 -9.35
C GLY A 250 -5.92 -5.16 -7.90
N SER A 251 -4.68 -4.86 -7.50
CA SER A 251 -4.22 -4.96 -6.12
C SER A 251 -5.01 -4.03 -5.18
N VAL A 252 -5.23 -2.78 -5.57
CA VAL A 252 -6.08 -1.85 -4.79
C VAL A 252 -7.50 -2.37 -4.63
N VAL A 253 -8.12 -2.85 -5.73
CA VAL A 253 -9.48 -3.44 -5.69
C VAL A 253 -9.52 -4.61 -4.72
N ARG A 254 -8.55 -5.50 -4.77
CA ARG A 254 -8.46 -6.68 -3.89
C ARG A 254 -8.24 -6.27 -2.43
N THR A 255 -7.34 -5.32 -2.16
CA THR A 255 -7.11 -4.78 -0.82
C THR A 255 -8.39 -4.19 -0.24
N VAL A 256 -9.12 -3.36 -0.98
CA VAL A 256 -10.39 -2.79 -0.54
C VAL A 256 -11.42 -3.89 -0.26
N TRP A 257 -11.53 -4.88 -1.16
CA TRP A 257 -12.45 -5.99 -0.97
C TRP A 257 -12.13 -6.80 0.29
N ASN A 258 -10.86 -7.16 0.49
CA ASN A 258 -10.44 -7.95 1.64
C ASN A 258 -10.56 -7.14 2.96
N SER A 259 -10.32 -5.84 2.93
CA SER A 259 -10.57 -4.96 4.08
C SER A 259 -12.05 -4.93 4.47
N LEU A 260 -12.96 -4.89 3.49
CA LEU A 260 -14.40 -4.97 3.74
C LEU A 260 -14.81 -6.33 4.30
N VAL A 261 -14.27 -7.42 3.76
CA VAL A 261 -14.49 -8.77 4.29
C VAL A 261 -13.94 -8.87 5.71
N GLY A 262 -12.73 -8.38 5.96
CA GLY A 262 -12.09 -8.37 7.28
C GLY A 262 -12.90 -7.58 8.31
N LEU A 263 -13.53 -6.46 7.92
CA LEU A 263 -14.45 -5.71 8.76
C LEU A 263 -15.72 -6.51 9.12
N ILE A 264 -16.30 -7.21 8.14
CA ILE A 264 -17.51 -8.02 8.35
C ILE A 264 -17.21 -9.25 9.20
N THR A 265 -16.05 -9.88 9.01
CA THR A 265 -15.62 -11.06 9.77
C THR A 265 -15.07 -10.76 11.15
N GLY A 266 -14.87 -9.46 11.46
CA GLY A 266 -14.32 -9.01 12.75
C GLY A 266 -12.79 -9.15 12.85
N GLN A 267 -12.10 -9.36 11.74
CA GLN A 267 -10.64 -9.32 11.68
C GLN A 267 -10.13 -7.91 11.93
N PHE A 268 -10.85 -6.91 11.43
CA PHE A 268 -10.57 -5.49 11.65
C PHE A 268 -11.61 -4.86 12.57
N GLY A 269 -11.15 -3.99 13.47
CA GLY A 269 -12.01 -3.24 14.37
C GLY A 269 -12.58 -1.97 13.72
N ILE A 270 -13.65 -1.42 14.32
CA ILE A 270 -14.22 -0.11 13.90
C ILE A 270 -13.15 1.00 14.03
N ASN A 271 -12.18 0.84 14.91
CA ASN A 271 -11.08 1.80 15.10
C ASN A 271 -10.19 1.95 13.86
N GLU A 272 -10.13 0.93 13.03
CA GLU A 272 -9.33 0.91 11.79
C GLU A 272 -10.05 1.55 10.59
N VAL A 273 -11.36 1.80 10.72
CA VAL A 273 -12.14 2.46 9.67
C VAL A 273 -12.01 3.97 9.81
N ALA A 274 -11.46 4.62 8.81
CA ALA A 274 -11.43 6.08 8.74
C ALA A 274 -12.79 6.62 8.26
N GLY A 275 -13.34 7.55 9.02
CA GLY A 275 -14.50 8.34 8.61
C GLY A 275 -14.09 9.65 7.92
N PRO A 276 -15.04 10.58 7.71
CA PRO A 276 -14.77 11.84 7.01
C PRO A 276 -13.66 12.68 7.67
N VAL A 277 -13.58 12.69 9.00
CA VAL A 277 -12.57 13.45 9.74
C VAL A 277 -11.22 12.75 9.65
N GLY A 278 -11.17 11.43 9.84
CA GLY A 278 -9.95 10.65 9.68
C GLY A 278 -9.39 10.74 8.26
N LEU A 279 -10.25 10.67 7.26
CA LEU A 279 -9.86 10.83 5.86
C LEU A 279 -9.29 12.23 5.59
N ALA A 280 -9.92 13.29 6.09
CA ALA A 280 -9.41 14.66 5.94
C ALA A 280 -8.04 14.83 6.63
N TYR A 281 -7.87 14.23 7.81
CA TYR A 281 -6.59 14.20 8.50
C TYR A 281 -5.52 13.47 7.68
N THR A 282 -5.81 12.26 7.21
CA THR A 282 -4.89 11.48 6.36
C THR A 282 -4.47 12.24 5.11
N ILE A 283 -5.41 12.90 4.42
CA ILE A 283 -5.09 13.71 3.23
C ILE A 283 -4.16 14.86 3.60
N THR A 284 -4.42 15.54 4.72
CA THR A 284 -3.61 16.68 5.16
C THR A 284 -2.22 16.24 5.58
N ASP A 285 -2.12 15.13 6.30
CA ASP A 285 -0.87 14.55 6.77
C ASP A 285 0.01 14.08 5.61
N VAL A 286 -0.54 13.26 4.72
CA VAL A 286 0.16 12.77 3.51
C VAL A 286 0.61 13.94 2.61
N ALA A 287 -0.26 14.94 2.40
CA ALA A 287 0.10 16.12 1.61
C ALA A 287 1.18 16.96 2.31
N GLY A 288 1.10 17.10 3.63
CA GLY A 288 2.07 17.85 4.43
C GLY A 288 3.45 17.20 4.46
N GLU A 289 3.51 15.88 4.61
CA GLU A 289 4.75 15.10 4.54
C GLU A 289 5.38 15.19 3.15
N SER A 290 4.60 14.91 2.10
CA SER A 290 5.08 14.96 0.72
C SER A 290 5.49 16.37 0.29
N LEU A 291 4.89 17.42 0.87
CA LEU A 291 5.28 18.80 0.58
C LEU A 291 6.70 19.15 1.08
N LYS A 292 7.21 18.43 2.09
CA LYS A 292 8.60 18.57 2.56
C LYS A 292 9.58 18.07 1.51
N GLU A 293 9.19 17.09 0.69
CA GLU A 293 10.00 16.56 -0.41
C GLU A 293 9.87 17.42 -1.66
N GLY A 294 8.65 17.92 -1.95
CA GLY A 294 8.42 18.83 -3.08
C GLY A 294 6.94 19.05 -3.38
N PHE A 295 6.65 20.15 -4.08
CA PHE A 295 5.27 20.44 -4.49
C PHE A 295 4.71 19.38 -5.45
N SER A 296 5.55 18.84 -6.35
CA SER A 296 5.17 17.78 -7.27
C SER A 296 4.77 16.50 -6.53
N ASP A 297 5.53 16.15 -5.49
CA ASP A 297 5.32 14.95 -4.70
C ASP A 297 4.03 15.06 -3.89
N ALA A 298 3.76 16.22 -3.32
CA ALA A 298 2.47 16.49 -2.66
C ALA A 298 1.28 16.35 -3.62
N VAL A 299 1.39 16.87 -4.85
CA VAL A 299 0.33 16.71 -5.86
C VAL A 299 0.13 15.24 -6.21
N MET A 300 1.22 14.47 -6.41
CA MET A 300 1.13 13.05 -6.75
C MET A 300 0.55 12.23 -5.60
N SER A 301 0.89 12.54 -4.37
CA SER A 301 0.31 11.90 -3.19
C SER A 301 -1.19 12.15 -3.07
N ILE A 302 -1.64 13.37 -3.34
CA ILE A 302 -3.07 13.70 -3.38
C ILE A 302 -3.77 12.91 -4.51
N VAL A 303 -3.17 12.86 -5.71
CA VAL A 303 -3.71 12.08 -6.85
C VAL A 303 -3.83 10.61 -6.48
N TYR A 304 -2.82 10.05 -5.79
CA TYR A 304 -2.87 8.68 -5.30
C TYR A 304 -4.02 8.44 -4.32
N VAL A 305 -4.20 9.32 -3.33
CA VAL A 305 -5.31 9.23 -2.38
C VAL A 305 -6.67 9.34 -3.11
N MET A 306 -6.80 10.26 -4.07
CA MET A 306 -8.01 10.38 -4.90
C MET A 306 -8.29 9.10 -5.69
N MET A 307 -7.25 8.44 -6.22
CA MET A 307 -7.36 7.16 -6.91
C MET A 307 -7.92 6.09 -6.00
N VAL A 308 -7.35 5.92 -4.79
CA VAL A 308 -7.83 4.95 -3.79
C VAL A 308 -9.27 5.22 -3.40
N ILE A 309 -9.64 6.47 -3.13
CA ILE A 309 -11.02 6.88 -2.79
C ILE A 309 -11.98 6.54 -3.93
N SER A 310 -11.59 6.82 -5.17
CA SER A 310 -12.46 6.57 -6.33
C SER A 310 -12.73 5.07 -6.51
N ILE A 311 -11.70 4.24 -6.42
CA ILE A 311 -11.83 2.78 -6.50
C ILE A 311 -12.70 2.26 -5.34
N ASN A 312 -12.42 2.72 -4.12
CA ASN A 312 -13.18 2.34 -2.93
C ASN A 312 -14.67 2.69 -3.09
N LEU A 313 -14.98 3.90 -3.55
CA LEU A 313 -16.36 4.33 -3.81
C LEU A 313 -17.03 3.45 -4.88
N GLY A 314 -16.32 3.05 -5.93
CA GLY A 314 -16.83 2.12 -6.93
C GLY A 314 -17.19 0.76 -6.34
N ILE A 315 -16.35 0.20 -5.49
CA ILE A 315 -16.57 -1.11 -4.85
C ILE A 315 -17.69 -1.03 -3.81
N VAL A 316 -17.63 -0.04 -2.91
CA VAL A 316 -18.61 0.12 -1.83
C VAL A 316 -20.00 0.36 -2.40
N ASN A 317 -20.13 1.17 -3.45
CA ASN A 317 -21.43 1.40 -4.08
C ASN A 317 -22.04 0.13 -4.70
N MET A 318 -21.23 -0.87 -5.05
CA MET A 318 -21.73 -2.16 -5.56
C MET A 318 -22.02 -3.20 -4.48
N LEU A 319 -21.80 -2.88 -3.20
CA LEU A 319 -22.22 -3.77 -2.12
C LEU A 319 -23.74 -3.97 -2.11
N PRO A 320 -24.23 -5.19 -1.81
CA PRO A 320 -25.67 -5.48 -1.73
C PRO A 320 -26.30 -4.89 -0.46
N PHE A 321 -26.10 -3.60 -0.26
CA PHE A 321 -26.58 -2.90 0.91
C PHE A 321 -27.68 -1.87 0.53
N PRO A 322 -28.78 -1.81 1.29
CA PRO A 322 -29.83 -0.81 1.05
C PRO A 322 -29.26 0.62 1.03
N ALA A 323 -29.82 1.47 0.22
CA ALA A 323 -29.40 2.84 -0.07
C ALA A 323 -28.14 3.00 -0.95
N LEU A 324 -27.43 1.90 -1.25
CA LEU A 324 -26.36 1.88 -2.24
C LEU A 324 -26.86 1.36 -3.59
N ASP A 325 -26.11 1.65 -4.67
CA ASP A 325 -26.44 1.19 -6.02
C ASP A 325 -26.52 -0.34 -6.11
N GLY A 326 -25.64 -1.06 -5.42
CA GLY A 326 -25.66 -2.52 -5.33
C GLY A 326 -26.92 -3.08 -4.68
N GLY A 327 -27.47 -2.41 -3.68
CA GLY A 327 -28.77 -2.76 -3.10
C GLY A 327 -29.91 -2.62 -4.12
N ARG A 328 -29.95 -1.53 -4.86
CA ARG A 328 -30.91 -1.33 -5.97
C ARG A 328 -30.73 -2.36 -7.09
N PHE A 329 -29.48 -2.68 -7.42
CA PHE A 329 -29.14 -3.73 -8.39
C PHE A 329 -29.71 -5.11 -7.97
N VAL A 330 -29.57 -5.46 -6.70
CA VAL A 330 -30.12 -6.72 -6.15
C VAL A 330 -31.65 -6.73 -6.25
N LEU A 331 -32.34 -5.62 -5.95
CA LEU A 331 -33.79 -5.52 -6.11
C LEU A 331 -34.21 -5.71 -7.56
N LEU A 332 -33.49 -5.12 -8.53
CA LEU A 332 -33.73 -5.32 -9.95
C LEU A 332 -33.45 -6.77 -10.39
N LEU A 333 -32.46 -7.42 -9.80
CA LEU A 333 -32.17 -8.83 -10.06
C LEU A 333 -33.32 -9.73 -9.56
N ILE A 334 -33.86 -9.44 -8.39
CA ILE A 334 -35.06 -10.11 -7.85
C ILE A 334 -36.25 -9.90 -8.80
N GLU A 335 -36.48 -8.67 -9.25
CA GLU A 335 -37.54 -8.35 -10.21
C GLU A 335 -37.37 -9.15 -11.53
N ALA A 336 -36.13 -9.27 -12.02
CA ALA A 336 -35.81 -10.02 -13.23
C ALA A 336 -36.10 -11.53 -13.09
N ILE A 337 -35.73 -12.11 -11.92
CA ILE A 337 -35.91 -13.54 -11.63
C ILE A 337 -37.40 -13.87 -11.44
N PHE A 338 -38.09 -13.12 -10.62
CA PHE A 338 -39.50 -13.36 -10.29
C PHE A 338 -40.50 -12.79 -11.33
N ARG A 339 -40.01 -11.97 -12.28
CA ARG A 339 -40.81 -11.31 -13.30
C ARG A 339 -41.95 -10.48 -12.73
N LYS A 340 -41.80 -9.97 -11.52
CA LYS A 340 -42.77 -9.12 -10.82
C LYS A 340 -42.04 -7.92 -10.24
N PRO A 341 -42.52 -6.70 -10.46
CA PRO A 341 -41.89 -5.52 -9.90
C PRO A 341 -41.99 -5.54 -8.37
N VAL A 342 -40.92 -5.16 -7.70
CA VAL A 342 -40.93 -4.92 -6.25
C VAL A 342 -41.82 -3.72 -5.97
N PRO A 343 -42.79 -3.80 -5.03
CA PRO A 343 -43.60 -2.68 -4.67
C PRO A 343 -42.74 -1.48 -4.22
N ARG A 344 -42.89 -0.32 -4.84
CA ARG A 344 -42.06 0.88 -4.55
C ARG A 344 -42.10 1.31 -3.08
N LYS A 345 -43.23 1.13 -2.40
CA LYS A 345 -43.30 1.39 -0.95
C LYS A 345 -42.31 0.53 -0.15
N ILE A 346 -42.15 -0.72 -0.53
CA ILE A 346 -41.21 -1.65 0.11
C ILE A 346 -39.78 -1.24 -0.21
N GLU A 347 -39.47 -0.96 -1.47
CA GLU A 347 -38.16 -0.44 -1.90
C GLU A 347 -37.81 0.86 -1.17
N GLY A 348 -38.76 1.80 -1.07
CA GLY A 348 -38.57 3.06 -0.35
C GLY A 348 -38.27 2.85 1.14
N TYR A 349 -39.01 1.95 1.81
CA TYR A 349 -38.72 1.63 3.23
C TYR A 349 -37.38 0.95 3.43
N ILE A 350 -36.98 0.03 2.56
CA ILE A 350 -35.68 -0.65 2.61
C ILE A 350 -34.56 0.37 2.44
N ASN A 351 -34.66 1.24 1.43
CA ASN A 351 -33.66 2.27 1.17
C ASN A 351 -33.59 3.31 2.29
N ALA A 352 -34.72 3.73 2.84
CA ALA A 352 -34.76 4.68 3.96
C ALA A 352 -34.12 4.07 5.23
N ALA A 353 -34.43 2.81 5.54
CA ALA A 353 -33.80 2.11 6.66
C ALA A 353 -32.29 1.94 6.48
N GLY A 354 -31.84 1.58 5.27
CA GLY A 354 -30.43 1.50 4.92
C GLY A 354 -29.73 2.84 5.05
N LEU A 355 -30.33 3.92 4.56
CA LEU A 355 -29.77 5.26 4.67
C LEU A 355 -29.62 5.71 6.13
N ILE A 356 -30.63 5.48 6.96
CA ILE A 356 -30.58 5.79 8.41
C ILE A 356 -29.44 5.01 9.07
N LEU A 357 -29.30 3.71 8.74
CA LEU A 357 -28.24 2.89 9.29
C LEU A 357 -26.84 3.39 8.86
N LEU A 358 -26.65 3.76 7.59
CA LEU A 358 -25.40 4.34 7.09
C LEU A 358 -25.08 5.67 7.77
N LEU A 359 -26.08 6.54 7.95
CA LEU A 359 -25.88 7.83 8.63
C LEU A 359 -25.51 7.63 10.11
N LEU A 360 -26.14 6.68 10.79
CA LEU A 360 -25.77 6.32 12.17
C LEU A 360 -24.34 5.77 12.25
N LEU A 361 -23.98 4.84 11.38
CA LEU A 361 -22.63 4.31 11.30
C LEU A 361 -21.60 5.43 11.05
N MET A 362 -21.89 6.31 10.07
CA MET A 362 -21.02 7.45 9.76
C MET A 362 -20.89 8.41 10.95
N ALA A 363 -21.99 8.65 11.69
CA ALA A 363 -21.92 9.48 12.91
C ALA A 363 -21.03 8.85 13.98
N VAL A 364 -21.16 7.54 14.23
CA VAL A 364 -20.30 6.82 15.19
C VAL A 364 -18.83 6.89 14.80
N ILE A 365 -18.50 6.61 13.52
CA ILE A 365 -17.13 6.67 13.04
C ILE A 365 -16.58 8.10 13.11
N THR A 366 -17.38 9.10 12.72
CA THR A 366 -16.98 10.51 12.83
C THR A 366 -16.71 10.92 14.27
N MET A 367 -17.54 10.50 15.23
CA MET A 367 -17.30 10.75 16.65
C MET A 367 -16.00 10.10 17.13
N LYS A 368 -15.73 8.88 16.71
CA LYS A 368 -14.46 8.19 16.99
C LYS A 368 -13.28 8.97 16.41
N ASP A 369 -13.35 9.38 15.15
CA ASP A 369 -12.29 10.14 14.49
C ASP A 369 -12.00 11.46 15.23
N VAL A 370 -13.06 12.21 15.60
CA VAL A 370 -12.91 13.45 16.37
C VAL A 370 -12.24 13.17 17.71
N TRP A 371 -12.62 12.07 18.37
CA TRP A 371 -11.98 11.69 19.64
C TRP A 371 -10.49 11.41 19.45
N VAL A 372 -10.12 10.62 18.47
CA VAL A 372 -8.73 10.22 18.20
C VAL A 372 -7.89 11.39 17.71
N TYR A 373 -8.34 12.10 16.67
CA TYR A 373 -7.49 13.09 15.98
C TYR A 373 -7.56 14.50 16.56
N VAL A 374 -8.64 14.85 17.25
CA VAL A 374 -8.79 16.21 17.82
C VAL A 374 -8.49 16.24 19.31
N PHE A 375 -8.87 15.20 20.06
CA PHE A 375 -8.67 15.16 21.52
C PHE A 375 -7.50 14.26 21.96
N GLY A 376 -6.82 13.57 21.02
CA GLY A 376 -5.63 12.76 21.31
C GLY A 376 -5.94 11.51 22.14
N GLY A 377 -7.07 10.88 21.86
CA GLY A 377 -7.57 9.70 22.57
C GLY A 377 -6.84 8.42 22.22
#